data_98d70f8cf6e3f4ed3d884b3aebcf31d9
#
_entry.id   98d70f8cf6e3f4ed3d884b3aebcf31d9
#
_cell.length_a   1.000
_cell.length_b   1.000
_cell.length_c   1.000
_cell.angle_alpha   90.00
_cell.angle_beta   90.00
_cell.angle_gamma   90.00
#
_symmetry.space_group_name_H-M   'P 1'
#
loop_
_entity.id
_entity.type
_entity.pdbx_description
1 polymer ?
#
loop_
_entity_poly.entity_id
_entity_poly.type
_entity_poly.pdbx_seq_one_letter_code
_entity_poly.pdbx_strand_id
1 'polypeptide(L)'
;MNDLKVLQWSAVALLLVTGIIDLYYGNSFAGFYENLWYVMGGIYIFAALVIAADIEPHFSQLTVFAYTLFLWSVWATVALETGTGLDAVAYADKAIEAVLGVNMVLLFRNSRGSVTVAV
;
A
#
# COMPACT_ATOMS: atom_id res chain seq x y z
N MET A 1 -19.70 5.36 13.14
CA MET A 1 -19.06 4.46 12.17
C MET A 1 -18.33 3.39 12.96
N ASN A 2 -18.45 2.13 12.57
CA ASN A 2 -17.80 1.06 13.32
C ASN A 2 -16.29 1.00 13.00
N ASP A 3 -15.56 0.26 13.83
CA ASP A 3 -14.10 0.19 13.72
C ASP A 3 -13.63 -0.39 12.40
N LEU A 4 -14.38 -1.36 11.84
CA LEU A 4 -14.04 -1.94 10.54
C LEU A 4 -14.12 -0.91 9.42
N LYS A 5 -15.15 -0.06 9.43
CA LYS A 5 -15.27 0.99 8.43
C LYS A 5 -14.17 2.04 8.58
N VAL A 6 -13.82 2.40 9.80
CA VAL A 6 -12.70 3.32 10.05
C VAL A 6 -11.41 2.75 9.48
N LEU A 7 -11.13 1.47 9.75
CA LEU A 7 -9.93 0.81 9.23
C LEU A 7 -9.96 0.73 7.71
N GLN A 8 -11.12 0.40 7.13
CA GLN A 8 -11.28 0.28 5.68
C GLN A 8 -11.00 1.61 4.98
N TRP A 9 -11.61 2.70 5.44
CA TRP A 9 -11.43 3.99 4.79
C TRP A 9 -10.08 4.62 5.09
N SER A 10 -9.49 4.32 6.24
CA SER A 10 -8.11 4.69 6.53
C SER A 10 -7.15 3.99 5.56
N ALA A 11 -7.39 2.71 5.27
CA ALA A 11 -6.61 1.97 4.29
C ALA A 11 -6.74 2.59 2.89
N VAL A 12 -7.95 2.95 2.48
CA VAL A 12 -8.19 3.60 1.19
C VAL A 12 -7.39 4.90 1.10
N ALA A 13 -7.44 5.73 2.15
CA ALA A 13 -6.70 7.00 2.17
C ALA A 13 -5.19 6.76 2.08
N LEU A 14 -4.66 5.81 2.85
CA LEU A 14 -3.23 5.50 2.83
C LEU A 14 -2.79 4.95 1.48
N LEU A 15 -3.61 4.09 0.87
CA LEU A 15 -3.33 3.54 -0.46
C LEU A 15 -3.28 4.65 -1.51
N LEU A 16 -4.21 5.59 -1.47
CA LEU A 16 -4.21 6.71 -2.40
C LEU A 16 -2.99 7.60 -2.21
N VAL A 17 -2.64 7.90 -0.96
CA VAL A 17 -1.50 8.76 -0.67
C VAL A 17 -0.20 8.11 -1.15
N THR A 18 0.05 6.86 -0.79
CA THR A 18 1.28 6.18 -1.22
C THR A 18 1.31 5.98 -2.73
N GLY A 19 0.16 5.70 -3.34
CA GLY A 19 0.06 5.57 -4.80
C GLY A 19 0.41 6.88 -5.51
N ILE A 20 -0.10 7.99 -5.03
CA ILE A 20 0.20 9.31 -5.60
C ILE A 20 1.68 9.65 -5.40
N ILE A 21 2.25 9.36 -4.23
CA ILE A 21 3.66 9.59 -3.98
C ILE A 21 4.51 8.77 -4.95
N ASP A 22 4.16 7.51 -5.20
CA ASP A 22 4.88 6.67 -6.15
C ASP A 22 4.82 7.26 -7.57
N LEU A 23 3.65 7.75 -7.99
CA LEU A 23 3.52 8.38 -9.30
C LEU A 23 4.37 9.66 -9.40
N TYR A 24 4.35 10.47 -8.34
CA TYR A 24 5.18 11.67 -8.29
C TYR A 24 6.65 11.31 -8.33
N TYR A 25 7.04 10.29 -7.53
CA TYR A 25 8.43 9.87 -7.43
C TYR A 25 8.95 9.29 -8.73
N GLY A 26 8.07 8.65 -9.51
CA GLY A 26 8.41 8.13 -10.82
C GLY A 26 8.95 9.21 -11.77
N ASN A 27 8.48 10.44 -11.63
CA ASN A 27 8.98 11.56 -12.43
C ASN A 27 10.46 11.87 -12.18
N SER A 28 11.01 11.42 -11.05
CA SER A 28 12.42 11.64 -10.69
C SER A 28 13.36 10.63 -11.35
N PHE A 29 12.83 9.59 -11.96
CA PHE A 29 13.61 8.54 -12.61
C PHE A 29 13.38 8.59 -14.11
N ALA A 30 14.20 7.82 -14.85
CA ALA A 30 14.08 7.69 -16.29
C ALA A 30 14.12 6.21 -16.67
N GLY A 31 13.54 5.88 -17.83
CA GLY A 31 13.56 4.54 -18.39
C GLY A 31 12.80 3.53 -17.55
N PHE A 32 13.47 2.42 -17.26
CA PHE A 32 12.84 1.31 -16.54
C PHE A 32 12.30 1.71 -15.16
N TYR A 33 13.08 2.50 -14.41
CA TYR A 33 12.66 2.87 -13.05
C TYR A 33 11.47 3.82 -13.05
N GLU A 34 11.38 4.71 -14.02
CA GLU A 34 10.20 5.56 -14.17
C GLU A 34 8.95 4.73 -14.37
N ASN A 35 8.99 3.79 -15.31
CA ASN A 35 7.86 2.92 -15.59
C ASN A 35 7.51 2.04 -14.40
N LEU A 36 8.53 1.54 -13.69
CA LEU A 36 8.33 0.71 -12.50
C LEU A 36 7.56 1.48 -11.43
N TRP A 37 7.96 2.73 -11.15
CA TRP A 37 7.29 3.54 -10.13
C TRP A 37 5.85 3.89 -10.53
N TYR A 38 5.62 4.18 -11.82
CA TYR A 38 4.25 4.43 -12.30
C TYR A 38 3.37 3.20 -12.14
N VAL A 39 3.88 2.03 -12.46
CA VAL A 39 3.12 0.78 -12.30
C VAL A 39 2.82 0.54 -10.83
N MET A 40 3.80 0.71 -9.96
CA MET A 40 3.60 0.50 -8.52
C MET A 40 2.54 1.45 -7.95
N GLY A 41 2.59 2.73 -8.33
CA GLY A 41 1.60 3.71 -7.89
C GLY A 41 0.21 3.40 -8.43
N GLY A 42 0.13 3.02 -9.70
CA GLY A 42 -1.13 2.65 -10.33
C GLY A 42 -1.78 1.44 -9.65
N ILE A 43 -0.98 0.45 -9.27
CA ILE A 43 -1.49 -0.73 -8.56
C ILE A 43 -2.04 -0.34 -7.19
N TYR A 44 -1.37 0.56 -6.46
CA TYR A 44 -1.89 1.05 -5.18
C TYR A 44 -3.22 1.77 -5.35
N ILE A 45 -3.36 2.59 -6.39
CA ILE A 45 -4.62 3.30 -6.64
C ILE A 45 -5.73 2.30 -6.99
N PHE A 46 -5.43 1.31 -7.81
CA PHE A 46 -6.37 0.24 -8.12
C PHE A 46 -6.76 -0.53 -6.85
N ALA A 47 -5.78 -0.83 -5.99
CA ALA A 47 -6.05 -1.50 -4.73
C ALA A 47 -6.98 -0.67 -3.83
N ALA A 48 -6.82 0.65 -3.82
CA ALA A 48 -7.70 1.53 -3.07
C ALA A 48 -9.16 1.38 -3.52
N LEU A 49 -9.38 1.28 -4.82
CA LEU A 49 -10.73 1.09 -5.37
C LEU A 49 -11.30 -0.27 -4.95
N VAL A 50 -10.48 -1.32 -5.00
CA VAL A 50 -10.90 -2.67 -4.61
C VAL A 50 -11.26 -2.72 -3.13
N ILE A 51 -10.45 -2.12 -2.26
CA ILE A 51 -10.71 -2.09 -0.82
C ILE A 51 -11.97 -1.24 -0.54
N ALA A 52 -12.12 -0.11 -1.20
CA ALA A 52 -13.29 0.74 -1.04
C ALA A 52 -14.58 0.02 -1.43
N ALA A 53 -14.52 -0.78 -2.50
CA ALA A 53 -15.67 -1.55 -2.99
C ALA A 53 -15.91 -2.84 -2.22
N ASP A 54 -15.02 -3.19 -1.29
CA ASP A 54 -15.11 -4.39 -0.46
C ASP A 54 -15.18 -5.68 -1.30
N ILE A 55 -14.41 -5.71 -2.39
CA ILE A 55 -14.34 -6.87 -3.30
C ILE A 55 -13.35 -7.88 -2.72
N GLU A 56 -13.83 -9.12 -2.48
CA GLU A 56 -13.01 -10.21 -1.95
C GLU A 56 -12.13 -9.72 -0.79
N PRO A 57 -12.72 -9.21 0.30
CA PRO A 57 -11.97 -8.40 1.27
C PRO A 57 -10.79 -9.13 1.90
N HIS A 58 -10.92 -10.41 2.26
CA HIS A 58 -9.80 -11.13 2.89
C HIS A 58 -8.65 -11.31 1.92
N PHE A 59 -8.94 -11.67 0.68
CA PHE A 59 -7.93 -11.83 -0.35
C PHE A 59 -7.28 -10.49 -0.69
N SER A 60 -8.09 -9.44 -0.84
CA SER A 60 -7.59 -8.11 -1.18
C SER A 60 -6.66 -7.57 -0.09
N GLN A 61 -7.05 -7.72 1.17
CA GLN A 61 -6.27 -7.24 2.31
C GLN A 61 -4.92 -7.96 2.39
N LEU A 62 -4.94 -9.28 2.23
CA LEU A 62 -3.72 -10.06 2.25
C LEU A 62 -2.81 -9.70 1.07
N THR A 63 -3.39 -9.52 -0.10
CA THR A 63 -2.65 -9.14 -1.30
C THR A 63 -1.99 -7.78 -1.14
N VAL A 64 -2.71 -6.79 -0.59
CA VAL A 64 -2.15 -5.46 -0.34
C VAL A 64 -0.99 -5.55 0.64
N PHE A 65 -1.13 -6.31 1.71
CA PHE A 65 -0.06 -6.50 2.69
C PHE A 65 1.18 -7.10 2.04
N ALA A 66 1.00 -8.19 1.27
CA ALA A 66 2.11 -8.85 0.58
C ALA A 66 2.76 -7.92 -0.46
N TYR A 67 1.96 -7.17 -1.19
CA TYR A 67 2.45 -6.21 -2.17
C TYR A 67 3.30 -5.12 -1.50
N THR A 68 2.86 -4.61 -0.35
CA THR A 68 3.61 -3.59 0.39
C THR A 68 4.97 -4.14 0.84
N LEU A 69 5.02 -5.37 1.33
CA LEU A 69 6.30 -6.01 1.68
C LEU A 69 7.19 -6.16 0.45
N PHE A 70 6.62 -6.56 -0.68
CA PHE A 70 7.35 -6.67 -1.92
C PHE A 70 7.96 -5.32 -2.33
N LEU A 71 7.19 -4.24 -2.24
CA LEU A 71 7.70 -2.91 -2.58
C LEU A 71 8.81 -2.44 -1.65
N TRP A 72 8.74 -2.80 -0.38
CA TRP A 72 9.85 -2.51 0.54
C TRP A 72 11.13 -3.20 0.08
N SER A 73 11.02 -4.45 -0.40
CA SER A 73 12.17 -5.19 -0.92
C SER A 73 12.72 -4.52 -2.18
N VAL A 74 11.84 -4.08 -3.09
CA VAL A 74 12.24 -3.36 -4.30
C VAL A 74 12.96 -2.06 -3.93
N TRP A 75 12.39 -1.29 -3.01
CA TRP A 75 13.00 -0.03 -2.57
C TRP A 75 14.38 -0.26 -1.98
N ALA A 76 14.53 -1.24 -1.10
CA ALA A 76 15.81 -1.54 -0.48
C ALA A 76 16.85 -1.94 -1.52
N THR A 77 16.45 -2.76 -2.50
CA THR A 77 17.34 -3.18 -3.58
C THR A 77 17.83 -2.00 -4.41
N VAL A 78 16.90 -1.14 -4.82
CA VAL A 78 17.24 0.05 -5.62
C VAL A 78 18.14 0.98 -4.82
N ALA A 79 17.84 1.19 -3.55
CA ALA A 79 18.64 2.07 -2.69
C ALA A 79 20.06 1.54 -2.52
N LEU A 80 20.23 0.23 -2.33
CA LEU A 80 21.54 -0.39 -2.17
C LEU A 80 22.35 -0.34 -3.46
N GLU A 81 21.71 -0.52 -4.62
CA GLU A 81 22.40 -0.58 -5.89
C GLU A 81 22.72 0.80 -6.46
N THR A 82 21.83 1.78 -6.27
CA THR A 82 21.96 3.08 -6.93
C THR A 82 22.22 4.23 -6.00
N GLY A 83 22.03 4.03 -4.69
CA GLY A 83 22.13 5.12 -3.72
C GLY A 83 20.98 6.13 -3.79
N THR A 84 19.94 5.85 -4.59
CA THR A 84 18.77 6.71 -4.71
C THR A 84 17.64 6.21 -3.82
N GLY A 85 16.60 7.03 -3.65
CA GLY A 85 15.45 6.64 -2.84
C GLY A 85 15.68 6.79 -1.34
N LEU A 86 16.68 7.58 -0.95
CA LEU A 86 17.03 7.81 0.46
C LEU A 86 16.74 9.24 0.89
N ASP A 87 15.81 9.91 0.22
CA ASP A 87 15.42 11.28 0.56
C ASP A 87 14.19 11.29 1.50
N ALA A 88 13.81 12.50 1.92
CA ALA A 88 12.71 12.68 2.86
C ALA A 88 11.39 12.15 2.30
N VAL A 89 11.14 12.30 1.00
CA VAL A 89 9.91 11.82 0.36
C VAL A 89 9.85 10.30 0.42
N ALA A 90 10.96 9.63 0.12
CA ALA A 90 11.02 8.16 0.16
C ALA A 90 10.78 7.64 1.58
N TYR A 91 11.41 8.26 2.58
CA TYR A 91 11.20 7.84 3.97
C TYR A 91 9.78 8.10 4.44
N ALA A 92 9.18 9.23 4.04
CA ALA A 92 7.78 9.51 4.34
C ALA A 92 6.86 8.46 3.73
N ASP A 93 7.11 8.07 2.48
CA ASP A 93 6.35 7.04 1.81
C ASP A 93 6.48 5.70 2.53
N LYS A 94 7.69 5.34 2.98
CA LYS A 94 7.89 4.09 3.72
C LYS A 94 7.18 4.11 5.07
N ALA A 95 7.15 5.25 5.75
CA ALA A 95 6.41 5.40 6.99
C ALA A 95 4.91 5.19 6.74
N ILE A 96 4.37 5.77 5.68
CA ILE A 96 2.96 5.60 5.29
C ILE A 96 2.68 4.13 4.99
N GLU A 97 3.56 3.47 4.26
CA GLU A 97 3.41 2.05 3.93
C GLU A 97 3.49 1.17 5.18
N ALA A 98 4.31 1.52 6.17
CA ALA A 98 4.36 0.79 7.43
C ALA A 98 3.02 0.90 8.18
N VAL A 99 2.45 2.09 8.23
CA VAL A 99 1.13 2.30 8.84
C VAL A 99 0.06 1.54 8.06
N LEU A 100 0.14 1.55 6.73
CA LEU A 100 -0.76 0.79 5.88
C LEU A 100 -0.67 -0.70 6.17
N GLY A 101 0.54 -1.24 6.33
CA GLY A 101 0.74 -2.65 6.66
C GLY A 101 0.07 -3.04 7.98
N VAL A 102 0.25 -2.22 9.01
CA VAL A 102 -0.40 -2.44 10.29
C VAL A 102 -1.92 -2.37 10.13
N ASN A 103 -2.41 -1.38 9.39
CA ASN A 103 -3.83 -1.21 9.11
C ASN A 103 -4.41 -2.45 8.42
N MET A 104 -3.69 -3.01 7.45
CA MET A 104 -4.12 -4.21 6.72
C MET A 104 -4.19 -5.42 7.65
N VAL A 105 -3.22 -5.58 8.53
CA VAL A 105 -3.23 -6.68 9.51
C VAL A 105 -4.45 -6.55 10.43
N LEU A 106 -4.69 -5.36 10.95
CA LEU A 106 -5.83 -5.12 11.82
C LEU A 106 -7.16 -5.34 11.11
N LEU A 107 -7.26 -4.85 9.87
CA LEU A 107 -8.47 -5.00 9.08
C LEU A 107 -8.74 -6.47 8.76
N PHE A 108 -7.71 -7.19 8.33
CA PHE A 108 -7.82 -8.63 8.03
C PHE A 108 -8.24 -9.41 9.27
N ARG A 109 -7.59 -9.14 10.39
CA ARG A 109 -7.87 -9.84 11.65
C ARG A 109 -9.29 -9.56 12.13
N ASN A 110 -9.72 -8.31 12.09
CA ASN A 110 -11.04 -7.92 12.58
C ASN A 110 -12.14 -8.38 11.61
N SER A 111 -11.89 -8.37 10.32
CA SER A 111 -12.83 -8.89 9.32
C SER A 111 -13.06 -10.38 9.51
N ARG A 112 -11.99 -11.15 9.73
CA ARG A 112 -12.11 -12.58 10.01
C ARG A 112 -12.88 -12.84 11.30
N GLY A 113 -12.58 -12.08 12.34
CA GLY A 113 -13.29 -12.18 13.61
C GLY A 113 -14.76 -11.90 13.44
N SER A 114 -15.13 -10.87 12.71
CA SER A 114 -16.52 -10.51 12.43
C SER A 114 -17.24 -11.60 11.65
N VAL A 115 -16.59 -12.15 10.63
CA VAL A 115 -17.16 -13.26 9.83
C VAL A 115 -17.36 -14.49 10.70
N THR A 116 -16.39 -14.81 11.54
CA THR A 116 -16.48 -15.97 12.45
C THR A 116 -17.64 -15.82 13.43
N VAL A 117 -17.81 -14.62 13.97
CA VAL A 117 -18.90 -14.35 14.93
C VAL A 117 -20.26 -14.41 14.24
N ALA A 118 -20.34 -13.95 12.99
CA ALA A 118 -21.60 -13.95 12.23
C ALA A 118 -22.07 -15.35 11.87
N VAL A 119 -21.20 -16.33 11.81
CA VAL A 119 -21.53 -17.71 11.53
C VAL A 119 -22.00 -18.41 12.79
#